data_1e100ac86b1f0119647d9472caa2a1a0
#
_entry.id   1e100ac86b1f0119647d9472caa2a1a0
#
_cell.length_a   1.000
_cell.length_b   1.000
_cell.length_c   1.000
_cell.angle_alpha   90.00
_cell.angle_beta   90.00
_cell.angle_gamma   90.00
#
_symmetry.space_group_name_H-M   'P 1'
#
loop_
_entity.id
_entity.type
_entity.pdbx_description
1 polymer ?
#
loop_
_entity_poly.entity_id
_entity_poly.type
_entity_poly.pdbx_seq_one_letter_code
_entity_poly.pdbx_strand_id
1 'polypeptide(L)'
;SGPEWNRHEFNAENIKPRDLYETYLPPFEALVKEGKVKEVMCAYNRFEGDPCCGSDRLLMQILRDEWGFDGIVLSDCGAIADFYRDYGHKTHLDAESASAAAVLSGTDLECGSSYEALVEAVKQGKIDEKAVDVAVKRLLMARFALGEMDEPEKVSWTGIPFSVVASAGHDSLALDMARKSMTLLMNKDNTLPLKRGGLTIAVMGPNANDSVMQWGNYNGMPPHTVTILDGIRKALGSDDRLIYEQGCGWVERAQIQSVFNRCKTADGKPGFTARYWNNVTRDGEPVTTAQVTTPFHFCTSGATVFAPGVNLTDFSATYNSVFTPDQSGEVVFDIYAYGSGRLRINGEEVRGFSNQHGGQKSAYTLQVQAGKMYDVELDFEYFRSDALLNFDLGFKNEVDVRKSVERVKDADVVVFVGGVSPNLEGEEMGVELPGFRGGDRTDIELPAVQRELIAALHHAGKKVVLVNCSGSPIGLEPETGRCGAILQAWYPGQAGGTAVAEVLFGDYNPAGRLPVTFYRNVS
;
A
#
# COMPACT_ATOMS: atom_id res chain seq x y z
N SER A 1 -16.68 -6.55 4.59
CA SER A 1 -17.53 -5.40 4.21
C SER A 1 -18.11 -5.45 2.81
N GLY A 2 -18.04 -6.52 2.06
CA GLY A 2 -18.50 -6.60 0.67
C GLY A 2 -17.45 -6.13 -0.34
N PRO A 3 -17.81 -6.11 -1.65
CA PRO A 3 -16.88 -5.69 -2.69
C PRO A 3 -16.56 -4.19 -2.58
N GLU A 4 -15.29 -3.81 -2.81
CA GLU A 4 -14.83 -2.43 -2.69
C GLU A 4 -15.62 -1.44 -3.56
N TRP A 5 -15.97 -1.84 -4.78
CA TRP A 5 -16.76 -1.03 -5.72
C TRP A 5 -18.23 -0.85 -5.32
N ASN A 6 -18.73 -1.54 -4.30
CA ASN A 6 -20.14 -1.52 -3.85
C ASN A 6 -20.31 -1.53 -2.33
N ARG A 7 -19.28 -1.29 -1.55
CA ARG A 7 -19.31 -1.45 -0.09
C ARG A 7 -20.30 -0.53 0.62
N HIS A 8 -20.57 0.66 0.07
CA HIS A 8 -21.53 1.63 0.60
C HIS A 8 -23.01 1.26 0.39
N GLU A 9 -23.30 0.32 -0.52
CA GLU A 9 -24.66 -0.13 -0.80
C GLU A 9 -24.87 -1.61 -0.50
N PHE A 10 -23.78 -2.37 -0.31
CA PHE A 10 -23.83 -3.82 -0.11
C PHE A 10 -24.64 -4.20 1.13
N ASN A 11 -25.46 -5.26 0.99
CA ASN A 11 -26.20 -5.85 2.10
C ASN A 11 -25.88 -7.35 2.21
N ALA A 12 -25.28 -7.74 3.32
CA ALA A 12 -25.00 -9.14 3.63
C ALA A 12 -26.29 -9.81 4.12
N GLU A 13 -26.98 -10.50 3.22
CA GLU A 13 -28.26 -11.16 3.46
C GLU A 13 -28.14 -12.68 3.45
N ASN A 14 -29.09 -13.33 4.11
CA ASN A 14 -29.24 -14.78 4.09
C ASN A 14 -28.01 -15.54 4.62
N ILE A 15 -27.25 -14.92 5.51
CA ILE A 15 -26.12 -15.58 6.16
C ILE A 15 -26.68 -16.61 7.13
N LYS A 16 -26.36 -17.90 6.91
CA LYS A 16 -26.80 -18.96 7.81
C LYS A 16 -26.18 -18.74 9.19
N PRO A 17 -26.93 -18.94 10.29
CA PRO A 17 -26.42 -18.81 11.64
C PRO A 17 -25.11 -19.59 11.87
N ARG A 18 -25.01 -20.79 11.30
CA ARG A 18 -23.81 -21.59 11.40
C ARG A 18 -22.59 -20.90 10.78
N ASP A 19 -22.75 -20.36 9.57
CA ASP A 19 -21.66 -19.66 8.87
C ASP A 19 -21.26 -18.39 9.63
N LEU A 20 -22.25 -17.66 10.17
CA LEU A 20 -22.01 -16.48 10.99
C LEU A 20 -21.16 -16.82 12.24
N TYR A 21 -21.60 -17.80 13.02
CA TYR A 21 -20.97 -18.12 14.32
C TYR A 21 -19.77 -19.05 14.24
N GLU A 22 -19.58 -19.81 13.14
CA GLU A 22 -18.43 -20.72 12.98
C GLU A 22 -17.34 -20.16 12.03
N THR A 23 -17.64 -19.12 11.23
CA THR A 23 -16.70 -18.58 10.24
C THR A 23 -16.44 -17.09 10.42
N TYR A 24 -17.48 -16.25 10.48
CA TYR A 24 -17.31 -14.80 10.46
C TYR A 24 -17.04 -14.17 11.83
N LEU A 25 -17.75 -14.59 12.86
CA LEU A 25 -17.65 -14.02 14.20
C LEU A 25 -16.45 -14.50 15.04
N PRO A 26 -15.93 -15.74 14.91
CA PRO A 26 -14.91 -16.27 15.83
C PRO A 26 -13.65 -15.41 15.97
N PRO A 27 -13.09 -14.78 14.90
CA PRO A 27 -11.93 -13.90 15.06
C PRO A 27 -12.23 -12.68 15.94
N PHE A 28 -13.41 -12.09 15.78
CA PHE A 28 -13.84 -10.94 16.59
C PHE A 28 -14.09 -11.36 18.05
N GLU A 29 -14.75 -12.48 18.27
CA GLU A 29 -14.98 -13.01 19.61
C GLU A 29 -13.68 -13.28 20.36
N ALA A 30 -12.71 -13.91 19.70
CA ALA A 30 -11.38 -14.17 20.28
C ALA A 30 -10.65 -12.85 20.63
N LEU A 31 -10.69 -11.86 19.74
CA LEU A 31 -10.09 -10.55 20.00
C LEU A 31 -10.75 -9.82 21.18
N VAL A 32 -12.06 -9.92 21.31
CA VAL A 32 -12.79 -9.33 22.45
C VAL A 32 -12.54 -10.09 23.75
N LYS A 33 -12.75 -11.43 23.75
CA LYS A 33 -12.72 -12.24 24.97
C LYS A 33 -11.31 -12.60 25.44
N GLU A 34 -10.38 -12.85 24.52
CA GLU A 34 -9.01 -13.27 24.81
C GLU A 34 -8.02 -12.12 24.60
N GLY A 35 -8.10 -11.41 23.45
CA GLY A 35 -7.24 -10.26 23.13
C GLY A 35 -7.52 -9.02 23.95
N LYS A 36 -8.72 -8.91 24.56
CA LYS A 36 -9.13 -7.76 25.40
C LYS A 36 -9.00 -6.43 24.66
N VAL A 37 -9.36 -6.42 23.38
CA VAL A 37 -9.38 -5.19 22.58
C VAL A 37 -10.24 -4.12 23.25
N LYS A 38 -9.84 -2.85 23.07
CA LYS A 38 -10.51 -1.70 23.69
C LYS A 38 -11.43 -0.97 22.74
N GLU A 39 -11.27 -1.23 21.44
CA GLU A 39 -12.04 -0.60 20.39
C GLU A 39 -12.41 -1.61 19.30
N VAL A 40 -13.60 -1.47 18.73
CA VAL A 40 -14.12 -2.25 17.61
C VAL A 40 -14.71 -1.28 16.60
N MET A 41 -14.33 -1.41 15.32
CA MET A 41 -14.88 -0.62 14.23
C MET A 41 -16.05 -1.36 13.58
N CYS A 42 -17.17 -0.67 13.35
CA CYS A 42 -18.27 -1.19 12.55
C CYS A 42 -18.08 -0.88 11.06
N ALA A 43 -18.58 -1.76 10.20
CA ALA A 43 -18.33 -1.73 8.76
C ALA A 43 -19.33 -0.84 8.00
N TYR A 44 -18.96 -0.49 6.74
CA TYR A 44 -19.83 0.28 5.84
C TYR A 44 -21.13 -0.43 5.49
N ASN A 45 -21.05 -1.72 5.15
CA ASN A 45 -22.17 -2.46 4.59
C ASN A 45 -23.35 -2.64 5.58
N ARG A 46 -24.47 -3.06 5.03
CA ARG A 46 -25.61 -3.57 5.82
C ARG A 46 -25.42 -5.05 6.17
N PHE A 47 -26.02 -5.43 7.29
CA PHE A 47 -26.16 -6.81 7.72
C PHE A 47 -27.65 -7.10 7.96
N GLU A 48 -28.22 -8.04 7.18
CA GLU A 48 -29.65 -8.41 7.23
C GLU A 48 -30.60 -7.20 7.11
N GLY A 49 -30.19 -6.19 6.36
CA GLY A 49 -30.96 -4.97 6.10
C GLY A 49 -30.54 -3.75 6.92
N ASP A 50 -29.98 -3.93 8.10
CA ASP A 50 -29.53 -2.84 8.97
C ASP A 50 -28.09 -2.43 8.62
N PRO A 51 -27.75 -1.12 8.55
CA PRO A 51 -26.36 -0.69 8.50
C PRO A 51 -25.57 -1.29 9.66
N CYS A 52 -24.37 -1.81 9.43
CA CYS A 52 -23.57 -2.43 10.51
C CYS A 52 -23.36 -1.50 11.70
N CYS A 53 -23.15 -0.19 11.47
CA CYS A 53 -23.00 0.80 12.52
C CYS A 53 -24.33 1.19 13.20
N GLY A 54 -25.46 0.68 12.72
CA GLY A 54 -26.80 0.83 13.30
C GLY A 54 -27.46 -0.51 13.63
N SER A 55 -26.69 -1.59 13.66
CA SER A 55 -27.20 -2.93 13.90
C SER A 55 -27.22 -3.28 15.38
N ASP A 56 -28.40 -3.24 16.00
CA ASP A 56 -28.60 -3.67 17.37
C ASP A 56 -28.17 -5.13 17.60
N ARG A 57 -28.42 -6.00 16.61
CA ARG A 57 -28.00 -7.40 16.69
C ARG A 57 -26.49 -7.57 16.77
N LEU A 58 -25.72 -6.88 15.92
CA LEU A 58 -24.26 -7.02 15.92
C LEU A 58 -23.61 -6.35 17.12
N LEU A 59 -24.01 -5.10 17.41
CA LEU A 59 -23.29 -4.25 18.35
C LEU A 59 -23.79 -4.39 19.79
N MET A 60 -25.12 -4.49 19.99
CA MET A 60 -25.66 -4.65 21.32
C MET A 60 -25.76 -6.12 21.73
N GLN A 61 -26.52 -6.95 20.98
CA GLN A 61 -26.81 -8.32 21.40
C GLN A 61 -25.55 -9.19 21.37
N ILE A 62 -24.80 -9.23 20.25
CA ILE A 62 -23.62 -10.10 20.10
C ILE A 62 -22.41 -9.49 20.79
N LEU A 63 -21.99 -8.29 20.39
CA LEU A 63 -20.74 -7.70 20.85
C LEU A 63 -20.79 -7.36 22.35
N ARG A 64 -21.85 -6.64 22.80
CA ARG A 64 -21.92 -6.17 24.20
C ARG A 64 -22.52 -7.21 25.15
N ASP A 65 -23.67 -7.80 24.80
CA ASP A 65 -24.37 -8.69 25.72
C ASP A 65 -23.78 -10.10 25.76
N GLU A 66 -23.55 -10.74 24.58
CA GLU A 66 -23.02 -12.11 24.57
C GLU A 66 -21.51 -12.16 24.87
N TRP A 67 -20.72 -11.20 24.37
CA TRP A 67 -19.27 -11.20 24.55
C TRP A 67 -18.79 -10.35 25.71
N GLY A 68 -19.63 -9.48 26.24
CA GLY A 68 -19.30 -8.61 27.39
C GLY A 68 -18.34 -7.46 27.03
N PHE A 69 -18.39 -6.95 25.80
CA PHE A 69 -17.55 -5.85 25.37
C PHE A 69 -17.96 -4.53 26.03
N ASP A 70 -17.03 -3.91 26.76
CA ASP A 70 -17.23 -2.65 27.49
C ASP A 70 -16.49 -1.45 26.85
N GLY A 71 -15.77 -1.68 25.76
CA GLY A 71 -14.98 -0.67 25.07
C GLY A 71 -15.79 0.20 24.11
N ILE A 72 -15.07 0.92 23.25
CA ILE A 72 -15.60 1.86 22.27
C ILE A 72 -15.97 1.13 20.98
N VAL A 73 -17.11 1.49 20.39
CA VAL A 73 -17.43 1.18 19.00
C VAL A 73 -17.25 2.45 18.17
N LEU A 74 -16.33 2.39 17.22
CA LEU A 74 -16.05 3.45 16.25
C LEU A 74 -16.74 3.12 14.92
N SER A 75 -17.31 4.11 14.25
CA SER A 75 -17.73 3.94 12.85
C SER A 75 -16.54 3.92 11.91
N ASP A 76 -16.64 3.18 10.80
CA ASP A 76 -15.78 3.44 9.65
C ASP A 76 -16.01 4.86 9.11
N CYS A 77 -15.02 5.43 8.39
CA CYS A 77 -15.05 6.85 8.02
C CYS A 77 -16.17 7.17 7.04
N GLY A 78 -17.13 7.99 7.49
CA GLY A 78 -18.32 8.35 6.73
C GLY A 78 -19.44 7.31 6.74
N ALA A 79 -19.30 6.16 7.42
CA ALA A 79 -20.28 5.08 7.40
C ALA A 79 -21.68 5.47 7.93
N ILE A 80 -21.75 6.42 8.87
CA ILE A 80 -23.06 6.93 9.33
C ILE A 80 -23.76 7.74 8.25
N ALA A 81 -22.99 8.44 7.42
CA ALA A 81 -23.55 9.17 6.29
C ALA A 81 -24.19 8.26 5.23
N ASP A 82 -23.71 7.02 5.09
CA ASP A 82 -24.30 6.03 4.17
C ASP A 82 -25.75 5.65 4.54
N PHE A 83 -26.18 5.87 5.79
CA PHE A 83 -27.56 5.58 6.19
C PHE A 83 -28.57 6.43 5.42
N TYR A 84 -28.24 7.68 5.07
CA TYR A 84 -29.19 8.66 4.51
C TYR A 84 -28.78 9.26 3.16
N ARG A 85 -27.52 9.17 2.75
CA ARG A 85 -27.05 9.74 1.46
C ARG A 85 -27.57 8.98 0.25
N ASP A 86 -27.66 9.67 -0.90
CA ASP A 86 -28.21 9.12 -2.14
C ASP A 86 -27.41 7.93 -2.70
N TYR A 87 -26.12 7.88 -2.47
CA TYR A 87 -25.21 6.80 -2.86
C TYR A 87 -25.02 5.73 -1.79
N GLY A 88 -25.76 5.83 -0.67
CA GLY A 88 -25.68 4.91 0.46
C GLY A 88 -26.90 4.01 0.59
N HIS A 89 -27.19 3.61 1.82
CA HIS A 89 -28.21 2.62 2.14
C HIS A 89 -29.66 3.12 2.06
N LYS A 90 -29.88 4.43 2.24
CA LYS A 90 -31.21 5.07 2.28
C LYS A 90 -32.17 4.45 3.30
N THR A 91 -31.63 3.99 4.42
CA THR A 91 -32.41 3.42 5.54
C THR A 91 -32.96 4.51 6.46
N HIS A 92 -32.38 5.71 6.43
CA HIS A 92 -32.78 6.88 7.22
C HIS A 92 -33.00 8.09 6.32
N LEU A 93 -33.83 9.03 6.80
CA LEU A 93 -34.22 10.21 6.00
C LEU A 93 -33.20 11.33 6.04
N ASP A 94 -32.50 11.47 7.17
CA ASP A 94 -31.65 12.61 7.48
C ASP A 94 -30.50 12.23 8.43
N ALA A 95 -29.55 13.15 8.60
CA ALA A 95 -28.40 12.96 9.48
C ALA A 95 -28.81 12.80 10.95
N GLU A 96 -29.87 13.48 11.40
CA GLU A 96 -30.39 13.42 12.77
C GLU A 96 -30.92 12.02 13.11
N SER A 97 -31.71 11.42 12.22
CA SER A 97 -32.24 10.07 12.43
C SER A 97 -31.16 9.00 12.29
N ALA A 98 -30.21 9.17 11.37
CA ALA A 98 -29.07 8.28 11.19
C ALA A 98 -28.14 8.28 12.41
N SER A 99 -27.77 9.46 12.91
CA SER A 99 -26.90 9.61 14.07
C SER A 99 -27.56 9.08 15.35
N ALA A 100 -28.86 9.35 15.54
CA ALA A 100 -29.63 8.82 16.67
C ALA A 100 -29.67 7.28 16.63
N ALA A 101 -29.95 6.68 15.49
CA ALA A 101 -29.98 5.23 15.31
C ALA A 101 -28.61 4.59 15.61
N ALA A 102 -27.52 5.16 15.10
CA ALA A 102 -26.17 4.67 15.33
C ALA A 102 -25.78 4.68 16.82
N VAL A 103 -26.03 5.79 17.54
CA VAL A 103 -25.74 5.88 18.98
C VAL A 103 -26.60 4.91 19.77
N LEU A 104 -27.90 4.81 19.48
CA LEU A 104 -28.83 3.88 20.16
C LEU A 104 -28.43 2.42 19.94
N SER A 105 -27.90 2.07 18.77
CA SER A 105 -27.38 0.73 18.47
C SER A 105 -25.94 0.49 18.96
N GLY A 106 -25.34 1.44 19.68
CA GLY A 106 -24.08 1.25 20.40
C GLY A 106 -22.82 1.74 19.71
N THR A 107 -22.90 2.50 18.61
CA THR A 107 -21.77 3.20 18.00
C THR A 107 -21.47 4.48 18.77
N ASP A 108 -20.34 4.49 19.50
CA ASP A 108 -19.99 5.55 20.45
C ASP A 108 -19.28 6.73 19.81
N LEU A 109 -18.51 6.48 18.75
CA LEU A 109 -17.66 7.47 18.07
C LEU A 109 -17.85 7.39 16.56
N GLU A 110 -17.91 8.52 15.90
CA GLU A 110 -17.95 8.62 14.45
C GLU A 110 -16.60 9.08 13.88
N CYS A 111 -16.09 8.39 12.86
CA CYS A 111 -15.15 8.95 11.92
C CYS A 111 -15.94 9.64 10.80
N GLY A 112 -16.23 10.93 10.95
CA GLY A 112 -17.08 11.68 10.03
C GLY A 112 -17.61 12.96 10.65
N SER A 113 -18.74 13.46 10.13
CA SER A 113 -19.38 14.69 10.58
C SER A 113 -20.90 14.55 10.82
N SER A 114 -21.46 13.33 10.70
CA SER A 114 -22.91 13.16 10.89
C SER A 114 -23.34 13.37 12.34
N TYR A 115 -22.47 13.06 13.31
CA TYR A 115 -22.76 13.25 14.75
C TYR A 115 -22.88 14.71 15.17
N GLU A 116 -22.49 15.67 14.34
CA GLU A 116 -22.85 17.10 14.54
C GLU A 116 -24.37 17.30 14.60
N ALA A 117 -25.15 16.42 13.92
CA ALA A 117 -26.61 16.44 13.94
C ALA A 117 -27.23 15.89 15.25
N LEU A 118 -26.46 15.28 16.17
CA LEU A 118 -26.98 14.77 17.44
C LEU A 118 -27.63 15.85 18.31
N VAL A 119 -27.09 17.07 18.28
CA VAL A 119 -27.65 18.21 19.01
C VAL A 119 -29.11 18.47 18.58
N GLU A 120 -29.34 18.46 17.29
CA GLU A 120 -30.69 18.68 16.74
C GLU A 120 -31.57 17.43 16.92
N ALA A 121 -30.99 16.23 16.82
CA ALA A 121 -31.69 14.98 17.09
C ALA A 121 -32.26 14.93 18.53
N VAL A 122 -31.51 15.39 19.53
CA VAL A 122 -31.97 15.51 20.93
C VAL A 122 -33.13 16.53 21.03
N LYS A 123 -33.00 17.70 20.43
CA LYS A 123 -34.07 18.73 20.42
C LYS A 123 -35.37 18.24 19.77
N GLN A 124 -35.24 17.41 18.73
CA GLN A 124 -36.37 16.81 18.02
C GLN A 124 -36.94 15.57 18.75
N GLY A 125 -36.33 15.15 19.86
CA GLY A 125 -36.73 13.96 20.59
C GLY A 125 -36.46 12.64 19.89
N LYS A 126 -35.57 12.60 18.90
CA LYS A 126 -35.13 11.37 18.20
C LYS A 126 -34.23 10.50 19.09
N ILE A 127 -33.52 11.12 20.03
CA ILE A 127 -32.65 10.45 21.01
C ILE A 127 -32.66 11.20 22.32
N ASP A 128 -32.54 10.47 23.45
CA ASP A 128 -32.37 11.08 24.78
C ASP A 128 -30.89 11.42 25.01
N GLU A 129 -30.60 12.59 25.58
CA GLU A 129 -29.22 13.03 25.93
C GLU A 129 -28.49 11.98 26.79
N LYS A 130 -29.20 11.22 27.64
CA LYS A 130 -28.60 10.14 28.43
C LYS A 130 -27.96 9.03 27.57
N ALA A 131 -28.46 8.77 26.37
CA ALA A 131 -27.84 7.80 25.46
C ALA A 131 -26.51 8.34 24.92
N VAL A 132 -26.44 9.64 24.63
CA VAL A 132 -25.21 10.33 24.26
C VAL A 132 -24.19 10.32 25.41
N ASP A 133 -24.67 10.54 26.67
CA ASP A 133 -23.81 10.46 27.87
C ASP A 133 -23.14 9.10 28.04
N VAL A 134 -23.82 8.00 27.68
CA VAL A 134 -23.25 6.65 27.73
C VAL A 134 -22.06 6.53 26.74
N ALA A 135 -22.21 7.02 25.52
CA ALA A 135 -21.15 7.03 24.51
C ALA A 135 -19.97 7.90 24.97
N VAL A 136 -20.23 9.12 25.42
CA VAL A 136 -19.22 10.04 25.95
C VAL A 136 -18.48 9.43 27.14
N LYS A 137 -19.19 8.75 28.06
CA LYS A 137 -18.55 8.06 29.18
C LYS A 137 -17.54 7.01 28.72
N ARG A 138 -17.87 6.18 27.73
CA ARG A 138 -16.94 5.18 27.19
C ARG A 138 -15.69 5.81 26.57
N LEU A 139 -15.86 6.90 25.81
CA LEU A 139 -14.76 7.68 25.24
C LEU A 139 -13.85 8.26 26.33
N LEU A 140 -14.44 8.89 27.35
CA LEU A 140 -13.68 9.47 28.46
C LEU A 140 -12.95 8.39 29.27
N MET A 141 -13.57 7.23 29.50
CA MET A 141 -12.91 6.10 30.18
C MET A 141 -11.66 5.64 29.44
N ALA A 142 -11.69 5.56 28.11
CA ALA A 142 -10.53 5.22 27.30
C ALA A 142 -9.43 6.30 27.41
N ARG A 143 -9.79 7.58 27.31
CA ARG A 143 -8.85 8.70 27.44
C ARG A 143 -8.20 8.76 28.83
N PHE A 144 -8.96 8.48 29.88
CA PHE A 144 -8.41 8.32 31.24
C PHE A 144 -7.45 7.13 31.34
N ALA A 145 -7.81 5.99 30.74
CA ALA A 145 -6.94 4.81 30.73
C ALA A 145 -5.64 5.04 29.94
N LEU A 146 -5.66 5.90 28.92
CA LEU A 146 -4.48 6.34 28.15
C LEU A 146 -3.63 7.37 28.91
N GLY A 147 -4.10 7.91 30.04
CA GLY A 147 -3.39 8.93 30.79
C GLY A 147 -3.44 10.34 30.19
N GLU A 148 -4.39 10.61 29.26
CA GLU A 148 -4.49 11.93 28.63
C GLU A 148 -4.84 13.07 29.60
N MET A 149 -5.41 12.71 30.77
CA MET A 149 -5.74 13.66 31.85
C MET A 149 -4.67 13.75 32.91
N ASP A 150 -3.60 12.97 32.81
CA ASP A 150 -2.49 12.96 33.74
C ASP A 150 -1.35 13.88 33.27
N GLU A 151 -0.47 14.26 34.19
CA GLU A 151 0.77 14.95 33.85
C GLU A 151 1.64 14.02 33.00
N PRO A 152 2.24 14.49 31.88
CA PRO A 152 3.00 13.64 30.96
C PRO A 152 4.08 12.79 31.65
N GLU A 153 4.70 13.31 32.71
CA GLU A 153 5.76 12.62 33.45
C GLU A 153 5.26 11.40 34.24
N LYS A 154 3.94 11.31 34.48
CA LYS A 154 3.31 10.17 35.15
C LYS A 154 2.89 9.07 34.18
N VAL A 155 2.92 9.35 32.88
CA VAL A 155 2.51 8.43 31.81
C VAL A 155 3.75 7.80 31.19
N SER A 156 3.94 6.50 31.36
CA SER A 156 5.19 5.80 31.02
C SER A 156 5.58 5.86 29.53
N TRP A 157 4.60 5.94 28.63
CA TRP A 157 4.88 5.97 27.17
C TRP A 157 5.16 7.37 26.61
N THR A 158 4.83 8.45 27.29
CA THR A 158 5.13 9.82 26.83
C THR A 158 6.63 10.11 26.78
N GLY A 159 7.43 9.37 27.57
CA GLY A 159 8.88 9.46 27.58
C GLY A 159 9.58 8.70 26.44
N ILE A 160 8.85 7.99 25.56
CA ILE A 160 9.45 7.26 24.44
C ILE A 160 9.89 8.27 23.37
N PRO A 161 11.21 8.40 23.09
CA PRO A 161 11.69 9.39 22.13
C PRO A 161 11.35 8.99 20.70
N PHE A 162 11.10 9.97 19.83
CA PHE A 162 10.81 9.73 18.41
C PHE A 162 11.94 8.97 17.68
N SER A 163 13.18 9.06 18.15
CA SER A 163 14.33 8.31 17.60
C SER A 163 14.21 6.79 17.70
N VAL A 164 13.21 6.27 18.42
CA VAL A 164 12.87 4.84 18.41
C VAL A 164 12.26 4.41 17.08
N VAL A 165 11.55 5.32 16.38
CA VAL A 165 10.99 5.07 15.05
C VAL A 165 12.14 4.81 14.08
N ALA A 166 12.00 3.76 13.26
CA ALA A 166 13.00 3.33 12.28
C ALA A 166 14.41 3.12 12.86
N SER A 167 14.51 2.78 14.14
CA SER A 167 15.79 2.43 14.77
C SER A 167 16.36 1.11 14.24
N ALA A 168 17.67 0.89 14.41
CA ALA A 168 18.31 -0.37 14.03
C ALA A 168 17.66 -1.62 14.67
N GLY A 169 17.07 -1.47 15.87
CA GLY A 169 16.30 -2.53 16.52
C GLY A 169 15.03 -2.86 15.75
N HIS A 170 14.31 -1.84 15.25
CA HIS A 170 13.11 -2.01 14.43
C HIS A 170 13.45 -2.55 13.04
N ASP A 171 14.58 -2.16 12.42
CA ASP A 171 15.06 -2.76 11.17
C ASP A 171 15.34 -4.26 11.33
N SER A 172 15.96 -4.64 12.43
CA SER A 172 16.23 -6.05 12.75
C SER A 172 14.93 -6.84 12.94
N LEU A 173 13.94 -6.25 13.61
CA LEU A 173 12.62 -6.86 13.79
C LEU A 173 11.88 -6.99 12.45
N ALA A 174 11.91 -5.97 11.60
CA ALA A 174 11.31 -5.99 10.27
C ALA A 174 11.91 -7.12 9.40
N LEU A 175 13.24 -7.29 9.44
CA LEU A 175 13.92 -8.39 8.75
C LEU A 175 13.52 -9.76 9.31
N ASP A 176 13.45 -9.90 10.63
CA ASP A 176 13.05 -11.17 11.26
C ASP A 176 11.61 -11.56 10.90
N MET A 177 10.69 -10.60 10.88
CA MET A 177 9.30 -10.82 10.44
C MET A 177 9.24 -11.20 8.96
N ALA A 178 9.99 -10.51 8.09
CA ALA A 178 10.06 -10.85 6.66
C ALA A 178 10.57 -12.28 6.46
N ARG A 179 11.65 -12.69 7.14
CA ARG A 179 12.18 -14.06 7.10
C ARG A 179 11.14 -15.11 7.52
N LYS A 180 10.47 -14.87 8.65
CA LYS A 180 9.48 -15.79 9.22
C LYS A 180 8.22 -15.93 8.38
N SER A 181 7.86 -14.93 7.60
CA SER A 181 6.70 -14.96 6.70
C SER A 181 6.96 -15.71 5.40
N MET A 182 8.21 -15.84 4.94
CA MET A 182 8.54 -16.52 3.69
C MET A 182 8.02 -17.96 3.66
N THR A 183 7.19 -18.26 2.67
CA THR A 183 6.51 -19.57 2.54
C THR A 183 6.95 -20.26 1.25
N LEU A 184 7.75 -21.30 1.36
CA LEU A 184 8.19 -22.11 0.22
C LEU A 184 7.09 -23.08 -0.18
N LEU A 185 6.40 -22.78 -1.30
CA LEU A 185 5.27 -23.58 -1.78
C LEU A 185 5.72 -24.80 -2.57
N MET A 186 6.84 -24.69 -3.29
CA MET A 186 7.37 -25.77 -4.11
C MET A 186 8.89 -25.64 -4.27
N ASN A 187 9.60 -26.77 -4.23
CA ASN A 187 11.02 -26.87 -4.53
C ASN A 187 11.33 -28.21 -5.18
N LYS A 188 11.33 -28.26 -6.51
CA LYS A 188 11.61 -29.47 -7.29
C LYS A 188 13.11 -29.65 -7.50
N ASP A 189 13.56 -30.87 -7.47
CA ASP A 189 14.94 -31.28 -7.78
C ASP A 189 16.00 -30.47 -7.03
N ASN A 190 15.70 -30.05 -5.80
CA ASN A 190 16.56 -29.18 -5.00
C ASN A 190 17.01 -27.92 -5.77
N THR A 191 16.07 -27.28 -6.48
CA THR A 191 16.33 -26.02 -7.20
C THR A 191 16.86 -24.95 -6.25
N LEU A 192 16.29 -24.86 -5.04
CA LEU A 192 16.79 -24.04 -3.94
C LEU A 192 17.46 -24.93 -2.87
N PRO A 193 18.48 -24.45 -2.17
CA PRO A 193 19.11 -23.14 -2.34
C PRO A 193 19.98 -23.04 -3.60
N LEU A 194 20.09 -21.82 -4.14
CA LEU A 194 21.01 -21.51 -5.23
C LEU A 194 22.46 -21.53 -4.74
N LYS A 195 23.36 -22.08 -5.54
CA LYS A 195 24.78 -22.16 -5.20
C LYS A 195 25.50 -20.93 -5.72
N ARG A 196 26.22 -20.19 -4.87
CA ARG A 196 27.12 -19.12 -5.23
C ARG A 196 28.41 -19.67 -5.86
N GLY A 197 29.14 -18.84 -6.59
CA GLY A 197 30.45 -19.14 -7.18
C GLY A 197 30.35 -19.51 -8.65
N GLY A 198 30.40 -18.49 -9.51
CA GLY A 198 30.29 -18.60 -10.97
C GLY A 198 28.85 -18.69 -11.47
N LEU A 199 27.84 -18.38 -10.64
CA LEU A 199 26.45 -18.38 -11.02
C LEU A 199 26.10 -17.13 -11.87
N THR A 200 25.48 -17.34 -13.03
CA THR A 200 24.82 -16.27 -13.77
C THR A 200 23.34 -16.30 -13.48
N ILE A 201 22.86 -15.35 -12.70
CA ILE A 201 21.45 -15.20 -12.31
C ILE A 201 20.79 -14.07 -13.09
N ALA A 202 19.63 -14.34 -13.68
CA ALA A 202 18.76 -13.29 -14.19
C ALA A 202 17.65 -13.01 -13.18
N VAL A 203 17.38 -11.74 -12.91
CA VAL A 203 16.25 -11.27 -12.13
C VAL A 203 15.29 -10.57 -13.07
N MET A 204 14.03 -11.04 -13.10
CA MET A 204 12.98 -10.54 -13.98
C MET A 204 11.69 -10.28 -13.20
N GLY A 205 10.75 -9.65 -13.87
CA GLY A 205 9.38 -9.42 -13.33
C GLY A 205 9.15 -8.02 -12.77
N PRO A 206 7.86 -7.61 -12.71
CA PRO A 206 7.50 -6.23 -12.37
C PRO A 206 7.83 -5.85 -10.93
N ASN A 207 7.89 -6.82 -10.02
CA ASN A 207 8.11 -6.59 -8.59
C ASN A 207 9.60 -6.67 -8.17
N ALA A 208 10.50 -6.95 -9.12
CA ALA A 208 11.90 -7.17 -8.79
C ALA A 208 12.59 -5.94 -8.18
N ASN A 209 12.31 -4.76 -8.73
CA ASN A 209 12.92 -3.49 -8.32
C ASN A 209 11.89 -2.45 -7.88
N ASP A 210 10.76 -2.89 -7.35
CA ASP A 210 9.70 -2.01 -6.84
C ASP A 210 9.74 -2.00 -5.31
N SER A 211 10.15 -0.87 -4.73
CA SER A 211 10.21 -0.69 -3.28
C SER A 211 8.83 -0.47 -2.67
N VAL A 212 7.93 0.21 -3.38
CA VAL A 212 6.59 0.57 -2.90
C VAL A 212 5.70 -0.66 -2.80
N MET A 213 5.79 -1.56 -3.78
CA MET A 213 5.06 -2.83 -3.76
C MET A 213 5.31 -3.61 -2.46
N GLN A 214 6.53 -3.58 -1.93
CA GLN A 214 6.89 -4.35 -0.73
C GLN A 214 6.20 -3.88 0.54
N TRP A 215 5.74 -2.62 0.61
CA TRP A 215 5.18 -2.05 1.84
C TRP A 215 3.75 -2.51 2.13
N GLY A 216 3.00 -2.94 1.12
CA GLY A 216 1.57 -3.26 1.27
C GLY A 216 0.69 -2.01 1.27
N ASN A 217 -0.58 -2.18 1.67
CA ASN A 217 -1.52 -1.07 1.84
C ASN A 217 -1.44 -0.52 3.27
N TYR A 218 -1.85 0.73 3.48
CA TYR A 218 -1.80 1.41 4.77
C TYR A 218 -0.44 1.32 5.45
N ASN A 219 0.60 1.42 4.65
CA ASN A 219 1.99 1.27 5.09
C ASN A 219 2.50 2.51 5.82
N GLY A 220 3.42 2.29 6.75
CA GLY A 220 4.39 3.31 7.13
C GLY A 220 5.38 3.58 5.99
N MET A 221 6.09 4.68 6.07
CA MET A 221 7.08 5.08 5.06
C MET A 221 8.48 4.82 5.60
N PRO A 222 9.13 3.70 5.24
CA PRO A 222 10.45 3.41 5.75
C PRO A 222 11.49 4.36 5.13
N PRO A 223 12.50 4.79 5.89
CA PRO A 223 13.55 5.67 5.38
C PRO A 223 14.42 5.01 4.31
N HIS A 224 14.43 3.69 4.27
CA HIS A 224 15.10 2.90 3.24
C HIS A 224 14.38 1.58 3.01
N THR A 225 14.46 1.06 1.80
CA THR A 225 13.91 -0.24 1.42
C THR A 225 14.93 -1.01 0.59
N VAL A 226 15.15 -2.26 0.93
CA VAL A 226 15.97 -3.17 0.11
C VAL A 226 15.05 -3.87 -0.87
N THR A 227 15.12 -3.53 -2.16
CA THR A 227 14.35 -4.22 -3.20
C THR A 227 14.82 -5.67 -3.34
N ILE A 228 13.98 -6.53 -3.91
CA ILE A 228 14.35 -7.95 -4.11
C ILE A 228 15.58 -8.04 -5.03
N LEU A 229 15.64 -7.20 -6.06
CA LEU A 229 16.82 -7.08 -6.94
C LEU A 229 18.08 -6.68 -6.15
N ASP A 230 17.99 -5.70 -5.26
CA ASP A 230 19.12 -5.24 -4.45
C ASP A 230 19.56 -6.28 -3.41
N GLY A 231 18.61 -6.98 -2.81
CA GLY A 231 18.90 -8.08 -1.90
C GLY A 231 19.69 -9.19 -2.59
N ILE A 232 19.22 -9.61 -3.78
CA ILE A 232 19.93 -10.62 -4.60
C ILE A 232 21.30 -10.10 -4.98
N ARG A 233 21.42 -8.84 -5.47
CA ARG A 233 22.70 -8.23 -5.87
C ARG A 233 23.71 -8.23 -4.72
N LYS A 234 23.28 -7.92 -3.50
CA LYS A 234 24.13 -7.91 -2.31
C LYS A 234 24.56 -9.31 -1.86
N ALA A 235 23.74 -10.33 -2.14
CA ALA A 235 24.01 -11.71 -1.75
C ALA A 235 24.95 -12.46 -2.69
N LEU A 236 25.22 -11.93 -3.89
CA LEU A 236 26.12 -12.55 -4.86
C LEU A 236 27.59 -12.44 -4.46
N GLY A 237 28.37 -13.46 -4.80
CA GLY A 237 29.84 -13.45 -4.67
C GLY A 237 30.50 -12.70 -5.82
N SER A 238 31.83 -12.50 -5.71
CA SER A 238 32.64 -11.79 -6.70
C SER A 238 32.63 -12.44 -8.10
N ASP A 239 32.45 -13.75 -8.15
CA ASP A 239 32.50 -14.55 -9.39
C ASP A 239 31.11 -14.78 -10.00
N ASP A 240 30.04 -14.33 -9.31
CA ASP A 240 28.67 -14.42 -9.77
C ASP A 240 28.32 -13.22 -10.66
N ARG A 241 27.38 -13.42 -11.58
CA ARG A 241 26.92 -12.41 -12.51
C ARG A 241 25.42 -12.19 -12.40
N LEU A 242 24.99 -10.93 -12.34
CA LEU A 242 23.60 -10.51 -12.34
C LEU A 242 23.20 -9.90 -13.69
N ILE A 243 22.09 -10.40 -14.23
CA ILE A 243 21.38 -9.79 -15.37
C ILE A 243 20.03 -9.30 -14.84
N TYR A 244 19.68 -8.04 -15.08
CA TYR A 244 18.35 -7.52 -14.77
C TYR A 244 17.58 -7.21 -16.05
N GLU A 245 16.39 -7.75 -16.17
CA GLU A 245 15.46 -7.48 -17.26
C GLU A 245 14.04 -7.52 -16.68
N GLN A 246 13.33 -6.40 -16.63
CA GLN A 246 11.97 -6.37 -16.08
C GLN A 246 11.03 -7.31 -16.87
N GLY A 247 11.01 -7.22 -18.19
CA GLY A 247 10.35 -8.16 -19.09
C GLY A 247 8.83 -8.01 -19.24
N CYS A 248 8.12 -7.44 -18.26
CA CYS A 248 6.69 -7.09 -18.35
C CYS A 248 6.30 -6.11 -17.24
N GLY A 249 5.13 -5.47 -17.37
CA GLY A 249 4.44 -4.81 -16.27
C GLY A 249 3.62 -5.79 -15.43
N TRP A 250 2.81 -5.29 -14.51
CA TRP A 250 1.95 -6.15 -13.69
C TRP A 250 0.88 -6.85 -14.54
N VAL A 251 0.15 -6.09 -15.35
CA VAL A 251 -0.95 -6.59 -16.20
C VAL A 251 -0.78 -6.21 -17.68
N GLU A 252 0.20 -5.37 -18.01
CA GLU A 252 0.45 -4.87 -19.36
C GLU A 252 1.75 -5.43 -19.95
N ARG A 253 1.79 -5.61 -21.25
CA ARG A 253 3.01 -5.90 -22.01
C ARG A 253 3.83 -4.63 -22.24
N ALA A 254 4.09 -3.90 -21.18
CA ALA A 254 4.85 -2.67 -21.22
C ALA A 254 5.78 -2.58 -20.00
N GLN A 255 6.87 -1.86 -20.18
CA GLN A 255 7.78 -1.48 -19.10
C GLN A 255 8.08 0.01 -19.20
N ILE A 256 8.32 0.64 -18.05
CA ILE A 256 8.75 2.03 -18.00
C ILE A 256 10.27 2.03 -17.85
N GLN A 257 10.96 2.60 -18.84
CA GLN A 257 12.41 2.77 -18.80
C GLN A 257 12.71 4.21 -18.39
N SER A 258 13.30 4.39 -17.20
CA SER A 258 13.64 5.72 -16.68
C SER A 258 14.57 6.46 -17.65
N VAL A 259 14.24 7.73 -17.85
CA VAL A 259 15.05 8.71 -18.62
C VAL A 259 15.31 9.97 -17.78
N PHE A 260 15.30 9.85 -16.47
CA PHE A 260 15.59 10.94 -15.55
C PHE A 260 16.92 11.64 -15.84
N ASN A 261 17.91 10.88 -16.35
CA ASN A 261 19.20 11.41 -16.78
C ASN A 261 19.15 12.36 -17.99
N ARG A 262 17.98 12.50 -18.66
CA ARG A 262 17.72 13.47 -19.72
C ARG A 262 17.16 14.80 -19.18
N CYS A 263 16.98 14.91 -17.88
CA CYS A 263 16.58 16.13 -17.20
C CYS A 263 17.80 16.98 -16.87
N LYS A 264 17.70 18.28 -17.11
CA LYS A 264 18.74 19.25 -16.79
C LYS A 264 18.12 20.49 -16.17
N THR A 265 18.82 21.08 -15.22
CA THR A 265 18.47 22.38 -14.66
C THR A 265 18.61 23.49 -15.73
N ALA A 266 18.05 24.65 -15.48
CA ALA A 266 18.13 25.79 -16.41
C ALA A 266 19.58 26.23 -16.73
N ASP A 267 20.53 25.99 -15.81
CA ASP A 267 21.97 26.23 -16.01
C ASP A 267 22.71 25.02 -16.59
N GLY A 268 21.97 23.99 -17.05
CA GLY A 268 22.49 22.84 -17.81
C GLY A 268 23.06 21.70 -16.96
N LYS A 269 22.98 21.76 -15.64
CA LYS A 269 23.41 20.69 -14.75
C LYS A 269 22.42 19.51 -14.76
N PRO A 270 22.86 18.26 -14.50
CA PRO A 270 21.95 17.11 -14.47
C PRO A 270 20.85 17.22 -13.41
N GLY A 271 19.64 16.77 -13.74
CA GLY A 271 18.53 16.60 -12.82
C GLY A 271 17.67 17.85 -12.61
N PHE A 272 17.20 18.06 -11.40
CA PHE A 272 16.26 19.11 -11.00
C PHE A 272 16.89 20.10 -10.03
N THR A 273 16.50 21.38 -10.14
CA THR A 273 16.70 22.36 -9.07
C THR A 273 15.53 22.26 -8.11
N ALA A 274 15.79 21.92 -6.85
CA ALA A 274 14.82 21.89 -5.77
C ALA A 274 14.95 23.14 -4.89
N ARG A 275 13.82 23.79 -4.56
CA ARG A 275 13.74 24.89 -3.60
C ARG A 275 12.75 24.50 -2.51
N TYR A 276 13.07 24.81 -1.26
CA TYR A 276 12.27 24.40 -0.10
C TYR A 276 11.92 25.60 0.79
N TRP A 277 10.70 25.60 1.35
CA TRP A 277 10.19 26.56 2.30
C TRP A 277 9.66 25.84 3.54
N ASN A 278 9.88 26.43 4.73
CA ASN A 278 9.31 25.95 5.99
C ASN A 278 7.89 26.53 6.23
N ASN A 279 7.10 26.55 5.20
CA ASN A 279 5.67 26.84 5.19
C ASN A 279 5.03 26.18 3.94
N VAL A 280 3.71 26.03 3.93
CA VAL A 280 2.99 25.39 2.81
C VAL A 280 2.62 26.35 1.68
N THR A 281 2.75 27.66 1.91
CA THR A 281 2.36 28.72 0.97
C THR A 281 3.49 29.21 0.08
N ARG A 282 4.74 28.80 0.37
CA ARG A 282 5.99 29.27 -0.29
C ARG A 282 6.26 30.75 -0.12
N ASP A 283 5.78 31.31 1.01
CA ASP A 283 6.01 32.71 1.34
C ASP A 283 7.48 32.93 1.75
N GLY A 284 8.05 34.04 1.27
CA GLY A 284 9.43 34.43 1.55
C GLY A 284 10.47 33.71 0.70
N GLU A 285 11.74 33.87 1.08
CA GLU A 285 12.86 33.21 0.40
C GLU A 285 12.93 31.72 0.77
N PRO A 286 13.37 30.85 -0.16
CA PRO A 286 13.59 29.44 0.17
C PRO A 286 14.61 29.27 1.29
N VAL A 287 14.34 28.40 2.26
CA VAL A 287 15.29 28.08 3.35
C VAL A 287 16.52 27.36 2.83
N THR A 288 16.36 26.62 1.73
CA THR A 288 17.46 25.95 1.05
C THR A 288 17.15 25.65 -0.40
N THR A 289 18.20 25.53 -1.20
CA THR A 289 18.14 25.09 -2.60
C THR A 289 19.10 23.91 -2.76
N ALA A 290 18.64 22.86 -3.43
CA ALA A 290 19.40 21.64 -3.68
C ALA A 290 19.32 21.23 -5.16
N GLN A 291 20.26 20.41 -5.58
CA GLN A 291 20.23 19.75 -6.88
C GLN A 291 19.87 18.26 -6.66
N VAL A 292 18.87 17.77 -7.40
CA VAL A 292 18.43 16.36 -7.34
C VAL A 292 18.79 15.70 -8.66
N THR A 293 19.72 14.76 -8.62
CA THR A 293 20.32 14.15 -9.83
C THR A 293 19.85 12.74 -10.14
N THR A 294 19.03 12.17 -9.27
CA THR A 294 18.44 10.83 -9.38
C THR A 294 16.91 10.91 -9.22
N PRO A 295 16.14 9.92 -9.62
CA PRO A 295 14.73 9.83 -9.26
C PRO A 295 14.49 10.12 -7.78
N PHE A 296 13.40 10.79 -7.46
CA PHE A 296 13.12 11.22 -6.08
C PHE A 296 12.67 10.04 -5.24
N HIS A 297 13.24 9.96 -4.03
CA HIS A 297 12.86 9.01 -2.98
C HIS A 297 12.94 9.75 -1.64
N PHE A 298 12.06 10.72 -1.45
CA PHE A 298 12.03 11.55 -0.25
C PHE A 298 10.96 11.08 0.71
N CYS A 299 11.29 10.94 1.99
CA CYS A 299 10.32 10.76 3.05
C CYS A 299 10.79 11.41 4.35
N THR A 300 9.85 11.72 5.25
CA THR A 300 10.18 12.29 6.57
C THR A 300 10.18 11.26 7.70
N SER A 301 9.95 9.99 7.40
CA SER A 301 10.03 8.91 8.38
C SER A 301 11.40 8.82 9.05
N GLY A 302 11.41 8.45 10.34
CA GLY A 302 12.63 8.39 11.12
C GLY A 302 13.28 9.76 11.36
N ALA A 303 12.49 10.84 11.31
CA ALA A 303 12.96 12.22 11.41
C ALA A 303 13.94 12.63 10.28
N THR A 304 13.83 12.01 9.12
CA THR A 304 14.58 12.38 7.91
C THR A 304 13.93 13.62 7.27
N VAL A 305 14.72 14.59 6.86
CA VAL A 305 14.25 15.78 6.16
C VAL A 305 14.51 15.70 4.67
N PHE A 306 13.70 16.36 3.84
CA PHE A 306 13.88 16.38 2.38
C PHE A 306 15.18 17.05 1.95
N ALA A 307 15.63 18.05 2.70
CA ALA A 307 16.95 18.67 2.56
C ALA A 307 17.37 19.33 3.89
N PRO A 308 18.68 19.58 4.11
CA PRO A 308 19.14 20.26 5.31
C PRO A 308 18.43 21.60 5.54
N GLY A 309 17.91 21.81 6.76
CA GLY A 309 17.17 23.02 7.14
C GLY A 309 15.68 23.02 6.82
N VAL A 310 15.17 21.98 6.16
CA VAL A 310 13.73 21.81 5.91
C VAL A 310 13.07 21.18 7.12
N ASN A 311 11.90 21.66 7.50
CA ASN A 311 11.09 21.09 8.57
C ASN A 311 10.60 19.67 8.23
N LEU A 312 10.26 18.91 9.26
CA LEU A 312 9.58 17.62 9.11
C LEU A 312 8.10 17.78 8.71
N THR A 313 7.48 18.88 9.13
CA THR A 313 6.09 19.24 8.86
C THR A 313 6.00 20.69 8.39
N ASP A 314 4.87 21.06 7.83
CA ASP A 314 4.58 22.45 7.41
C ASP A 314 5.66 23.01 6.47
N PHE A 315 5.97 22.24 5.45
CA PHE A 315 6.92 22.63 4.41
C PHE A 315 6.35 22.48 3.01
N SER A 316 7.01 23.15 2.07
CA SER A 316 6.73 23.00 0.65
C SER A 316 8.01 22.98 -0.17
N ALA A 317 7.89 22.51 -1.40
CA ALA A 317 9.00 22.42 -2.34
C ALA A 317 8.55 22.72 -3.77
N THR A 318 9.49 23.19 -4.60
CA THR A 318 9.37 23.20 -6.06
C THR A 318 10.58 22.50 -6.67
N TYR A 319 10.34 21.69 -7.69
CA TYR A 319 11.37 20.98 -8.44
C TYR A 319 11.25 21.38 -9.90
N ASN A 320 12.28 21.98 -10.47
CA ASN A 320 12.30 22.49 -11.83
C ASN A 320 13.40 21.86 -12.67
N SER A 321 13.06 21.44 -13.87
CA SER A 321 13.98 20.87 -14.84
C SER A 321 13.53 21.13 -16.28
N VAL A 322 14.46 20.96 -17.23
CA VAL A 322 14.18 20.87 -18.66
C VAL A 322 14.44 19.44 -19.10
N PHE A 323 13.41 18.74 -19.52
CA PHE A 323 13.50 17.41 -20.08
C PHE A 323 13.69 17.47 -21.60
N THR A 324 14.71 16.82 -22.12
CA THR A 324 14.96 16.72 -23.57
C THR A 324 15.08 15.26 -23.99
N PRO A 325 14.00 14.64 -24.51
CA PRO A 325 14.02 13.26 -24.94
C PRO A 325 14.93 13.07 -26.17
N ASP A 326 15.61 11.93 -26.24
CA ASP A 326 16.44 11.53 -27.38
C ASP A 326 15.66 10.73 -28.44
N GLN A 327 14.45 10.32 -28.13
CA GLN A 327 13.50 9.67 -29.04
C GLN A 327 12.09 10.21 -28.86
N SER A 328 11.24 10.05 -29.89
CA SER A 328 9.81 10.35 -29.79
C SER A 328 9.07 9.13 -29.22
N GLY A 329 8.00 9.37 -28.46
CA GLY A 329 7.20 8.30 -27.88
C GLY A 329 6.41 8.73 -26.65
N GLU A 330 5.84 7.76 -25.97
CA GLU A 330 5.06 7.96 -24.75
C GLU A 330 5.96 7.96 -23.52
N VAL A 331 5.97 9.06 -22.79
CA VAL A 331 6.68 9.21 -21.50
C VAL A 331 5.67 9.28 -20.38
N VAL A 332 5.85 8.45 -19.39
CA VAL A 332 5.08 8.46 -18.14
C VAL A 332 5.87 9.25 -17.10
N PHE A 333 5.25 10.27 -16.53
CA PHE A 333 5.68 10.97 -15.32
C PHE A 333 5.03 10.25 -14.15
N ASP A 334 5.80 9.47 -13.41
CA ASP A 334 5.32 8.61 -12.33
C ASP A 334 5.53 9.31 -10.99
N ILE A 335 4.43 9.59 -10.30
CA ILE A 335 4.40 10.24 -9.00
C ILE A 335 3.79 9.26 -8.01
N TYR A 336 4.46 9.00 -6.90
CA TYR A 336 3.89 8.32 -5.74
C TYR A 336 4.12 9.21 -4.53
N ALA A 337 3.05 9.78 -3.98
CA ALA A 337 3.18 10.82 -2.98
C ALA A 337 2.19 10.65 -1.81
N TYR A 338 2.65 11.01 -0.62
CA TYR A 338 1.84 11.35 0.54
C TYR A 338 2.04 12.83 0.84
N GLY A 339 1.08 13.63 0.46
CA GLY A 339 1.10 15.08 0.40
C GLY A 339 0.31 15.59 -0.79
N SER A 340 0.31 16.88 -1.01
CA SER A 340 -0.37 17.53 -2.13
C SER A 340 0.64 18.16 -3.09
N GLY A 341 0.25 18.29 -4.35
CA GLY A 341 1.12 18.94 -5.32
C GLY A 341 0.53 18.99 -6.73
N ARG A 342 1.34 19.50 -7.65
CA ARG A 342 0.97 19.69 -9.06
C ARG A 342 2.17 19.47 -9.96
N LEU A 343 1.94 18.71 -11.03
CA LEU A 343 2.88 18.60 -12.15
C LEU A 343 2.46 19.58 -13.24
N ARG A 344 3.39 20.42 -13.68
CA ARG A 344 3.22 21.30 -14.85
C ARG A 344 4.24 20.94 -15.91
N ILE A 345 3.78 20.96 -17.16
CA ILE A 345 4.63 20.79 -18.34
C ILE A 345 4.47 22.04 -19.22
N ASN A 346 5.57 22.74 -19.52
CA ASN A 346 5.57 24.00 -20.27
C ASN A 346 4.61 25.06 -19.67
N GLY A 347 4.54 25.12 -18.33
CA GLY A 347 3.69 26.05 -17.60
C GLY A 347 2.22 25.64 -17.47
N GLU A 348 1.77 24.59 -18.15
CA GLU A 348 0.40 24.06 -18.05
C GLU A 348 0.32 22.99 -16.96
N GLU A 349 -0.67 23.11 -16.07
CA GLU A 349 -0.94 22.07 -15.07
C GLU A 349 -1.57 20.86 -15.74
N VAL A 350 -0.84 19.73 -15.71
CA VAL A 350 -1.25 18.48 -16.36
C VAL A 350 -1.72 17.41 -15.36
N ARG A 351 -1.31 17.54 -14.10
CA ARG A 351 -1.74 16.63 -13.04
C ARG A 351 -1.66 17.27 -11.66
N GLY A 352 -2.79 17.38 -10.99
CA GLY A 352 -2.86 17.67 -9.55
C GLY A 352 -3.02 16.38 -8.73
N PHE A 353 -2.54 16.39 -7.49
CA PHE A 353 -2.75 15.32 -6.52
C PHE A 353 -2.88 15.89 -5.10
N SER A 354 -3.66 15.21 -4.27
CA SER A 354 -3.85 15.55 -2.85
C SER A 354 -4.11 14.28 -2.07
N ASN A 355 -3.04 13.63 -1.62
CA ASN A 355 -3.06 12.34 -0.97
C ASN A 355 -2.84 12.54 0.53
N GLN A 356 -3.92 12.40 1.31
CA GLN A 356 -3.92 12.68 2.75
C GLN A 356 -4.09 11.43 3.64
N HIS A 357 -4.26 10.25 3.01
CA HIS A 357 -4.46 8.97 3.68
C HIS A 357 -3.43 7.92 3.23
N GLY A 358 -2.14 8.28 3.27
CA GLY A 358 -1.05 7.43 2.82
C GLY A 358 -0.55 7.77 1.41
N GLY A 359 0.47 7.05 0.96
CA GLY A 359 1.04 7.23 -0.37
C GLY A 359 0.09 6.72 -1.46
N GLN A 360 -0.10 7.51 -2.49
CA GLN A 360 -0.91 7.14 -3.65
C GLN A 360 -0.19 7.45 -4.96
N LYS A 361 -0.48 6.63 -5.96
CA LYS A 361 0.05 6.80 -7.31
C LYS A 361 -0.75 7.87 -8.08
N SER A 362 -0.03 8.79 -8.70
CA SER A 362 -0.57 9.87 -9.54
C SER A 362 0.30 10.03 -10.76
N ALA A 363 0.03 9.27 -11.83
CA ALA A 363 0.82 9.32 -13.05
C ALA A 363 0.21 10.25 -14.12
N TYR A 364 1.06 10.79 -14.99
CA TYR A 364 0.67 11.51 -16.20
C TYR A 364 1.46 11.00 -17.39
N THR A 365 0.79 10.84 -18.52
CA THR A 365 1.41 10.34 -19.77
C THR A 365 1.41 11.42 -20.84
N LEU A 366 2.57 11.65 -21.46
CA LEU A 366 2.77 12.65 -22.50
C LEU A 366 3.41 12.03 -23.76
N GLN A 367 2.87 12.36 -24.92
CA GLN A 367 3.54 12.09 -26.19
C GLN A 367 4.62 13.13 -26.43
N VAL A 368 5.88 12.71 -26.46
CA VAL A 368 7.02 13.59 -26.64
C VAL A 368 7.67 13.43 -28.01
N GLN A 369 8.39 14.46 -28.43
CA GLN A 369 9.15 14.49 -29.70
C GLN A 369 10.65 14.57 -29.40
N ALA A 370 11.44 13.75 -30.10
CA ALA A 370 12.89 13.74 -29.96
C ALA A 370 13.49 15.15 -30.16
N GLY A 371 14.37 15.55 -29.25
CA GLY A 371 15.05 16.84 -29.26
C GLY A 371 14.22 18.07 -28.86
N LYS A 372 12.91 17.92 -28.68
CA LYS A 372 12.07 19.01 -28.17
C LYS A 372 12.27 19.15 -26.66
N MET A 373 12.43 20.38 -26.19
CA MET A 373 12.53 20.69 -24.77
C MET A 373 11.15 20.80 -24.14
N TYR A 374 11.02 20.26 -22.93
CA TYR A 374 9.83 20.32 -22.09
C TYR A 374 10.23 20.87 -20.72
N ASP A 375 9.68 22.02 -20.35
CA ASP A 375 9.84 22.54 -18.99
C ASP A 375 9.00 21.68 -18.03
N VAL A 376 9.62 21.09 -17.03
CA VAL A 376 8.97 20.23 -16.02
C VAL A 376 9.07 20.91 -14.67
N GLU A 377 7.91 21.19 -14.08
CA GLU A 377 7.80 21.72 -12.74
C GLU A 377 6.91 20.81 -11.90
N LEU A 378 7.42 20.37 -10.74
CA LEU A 378 6.67 19.61 -9.75
C LEU A 378 6.62 20.43 -8.46
N ASP A 379 5.42 20.78 -8.02
CA ASP A 379 5.16 21.37 -6.70
C ASP A 379 4.84 20.26 -5.69
N PHE A 380 5.26 20.45 -4.45
CA PHE A 380 4.90 19.60 -3.34
C PHE A 380 4.67 20.42 -2.07
N GLU A 381 3.67 20.04 -1.28
CA GLU A 381 3.37 20.68 0.00
C GLU A 381 2.87 19.65 1.01
N TYR A 382 3.26 19.81 2.27
CA TYR A 382 2.87 18.93 3.35
C TYR A 382 2.78 19.66 4.71
N PHE A 383 1.74 19.34 5.48
CA PHE A 383 1.44 20.00 6.76
C PHE A 383 1.19 19.04 7.94
N ARG A 384 1.44 17.73 7.74
CA ARG A 384 1.23 16.69 8.77
C ARG A 384 2.55 16.00 9.13
N SER A 385 2.48 14.81 9.76
CA SER A 385 3.63 14.15 10.38
C SER A 385 4.58 13.42 9.43
N ASP A 386 4.06 12.82 8.35
CA ASP A 386 4.87 11.99 7.45
C ASP A 386 4.65 12.37 5.98
N ALA A 387 5.67 12.92 5.35
CA ALA A 387 5.66 13.24 3.93
C ALA A 387 6.37 12.15 3.11
N LEU A 388 5.89 11.89 1.91
CA LEU A 388 6.56 11.05 0.91
C LEU A 388 6.43 11.68 -0.47
N LEU A 389 7.54 11.69 -1.21
CA LEU A 389 7.54 12.03 -2.63
C LEU A 389 8.52 11.15 -3.39
N ASN A 390 7.99 10.20 -4.15
CA ASN A 390 8.73 9.51 -5.19
C ASN A 390 8.33 10.09 -6.55
N PHE A 391 9.31 10.34 -7.40
CA PHE A 391 9.08 10.84 -8.75
C PHE A 391 10.14 10.31 -9.72
N ASP A 392 9.69 9.80 -10.85
CA ASP A 392 10.52 9.44 -11.99
C ASP A 392 9.78 9.76 -13.29
N LEU A 393 10.49 9.76 -14.40
CA LEU A 393 9.91 9.80 -15.73
C LEU A 393 10.61 8.81 -16.65
N GLY A 394 9.82 8.12 -17.47
CA GLY A 394 10.36 7.06 -18.32
C GLY A 394 9.54 6.82 -19.58
N PHE A 395 10.20 6.32 -20.63
CA PHE A 395 9.49 5.83 -21.81
C PHE A 395 8.70 4.57 -21.48
N LYS A 396 7.40 4.57 -21.84
CA LYS A 396 6.58 3.37 -21.85
C LYS A 396 6.84 2.61 -23.15
N ASN A 397 7.54 1.50 -23.05
CA ASN A 397 7.93 0.66 -24.18
C ASN A 397 7.12 -0.64 -24.15
N GLU A 398 6.58 -1.06 -25.31
CA GLU A 398 6.07 -2.42 -25.46
C GLU A 398 7.15 -3.45 -25.23
N VAL A 399 6.81 -4.52 -24.54
CA VAL A 399 7.71 -5.63 -24.26
C VAL A 399 7.58 -6.69 -25.35
N ASP A 400 8.68 -6.95 -26.03
CA ASP A 400 8.83 -8.13 -26.88
C ASP A 400 9.35 -9.30 -26.01
N VAL A 401 8.46 -10.22 -25.68
CA VAL A 401 8.77 -11.41 -24.86
C VAL A 401 9.97 -12.19 -25.40
N ARG A 402 10.12 -12.31 -26.74
CA ARG A 402 11.25 -13.03 -27.34
C ARG A 402 12.58 -12.32 -27.06
N LYS A 403 12.59 -10.99 -27.19
CA LYS A 403 13.79 -10.19 -26.88
C LYS A 403 14.14 -10.24 -25.39
N SER A 404 13.14 -10.21 -24.51
CA SER A 404 13.38 -10.34 -23.06
C SER A 404 13.97 -11.70 -22.70
N VAL A 405 13.49 -12.79 -23.31
CA VAL A 405 14.07 -14.14 -23.14
C VAL A 405 15.49 -14.19 -23.69
N GLU A 406 15.75 -13.60 -24.86
CA GLU A 406 17.11 -13.57 -25.47
C GLU A 406 18.13 -12.81 -24.60
N ARG A 407 17.71 -11.73 -23.93
CA ARG A 407 18.59 -10.97 -23.02
C ARG A 407 19.07 -11.78 -21.83
N VAL A 408 18.32 -12.79 -21.43
CA VAL A 408 18.65 -13.65 -20.28
C VAL A 408 19.10 -15.06 -20.69
N LYS A 409 19.40 -15.27 -21.97
CA LYS A 409 19.77 -16.59 -22.51
C LYS A 409 20.99 -17.22 -21.83
N ASP A 410 21.93 -16.40 -21.36
CA ASP A 410 23.16 -16.86 -20.70
C ASP A 410 22.97 -17.12 -19.19
N ALA A 411 21.77 -16.89 -18.64
CA ALA A 411 21.50 -17.14 -17.24
C ALA A 411 21.35 -18.66 -16.93
N ASP A 412 21.98 -19.11 -15.87
CA ASP A 412 21.84 -20.48 -15.34
C ASP A 412 20.48 -20.66 -14.67
N VAL A 413 19.97 -19.56 -14.06
CA VAL A 413 18.68 -19.53 -13.38
C VAL A 413 18.04 -18.14 -13.58
N VAL A 414 16.70 -18.14 -13.72
CA VAL A 414 15.90 -16.92 -13.75
C VAL A 414 15.08 -16.85 -12.48
N VAL A 415 15.28 -15.82 -11.66
CA VAL A 415 14.38 -15.46 -10.56
C VAL A 415 13.36 -14.49 -11.10
N PHE A 416 12.13 -14.97 -11.29
CA PHE A 416 11.00 -14.16 -11.73
C PHE A 416 10.24 -13.65 -10.51
N VAL A 417 10.31 -12.34 -10.26
CA VAL A 417 9.64 -11.67 -9.15
C VAL A 417 8.34 -11.07 -9.67
N GLY A 418 7.26 -11.80 -9.47
CA GLY A 418 5.95 -11.48 -10.01
C GLY A 418 4.87 -11.44 -8.94
N GLY A 419 3.63 -11.56 -9.39
CA GLY A 419 2.43 -11.46 -8.56
C GLY A 419 1.64 -10.19 -8.86
N VAL A 420 1.14 -9.56 -7.82
CA VAL A 420 0.35 -8.33 -7.90
C VAL A 420 1.01 -7.21 -7.07
N SER A 421 0.31 -6.09 -6.91
CA SER A 421 0.82 -4.93 -6.20
C SER A 421 -0.28 -4.32 -5.35
N PRO A 422 0.03 -3.69 -4.20
CA PRO A 422 -0.91 -2.85 -3.47
C PRO A 422 -1.51 -1.71 -4.30
N ASN A 423 -0.87 -1.35 -5.42
CA ASN A 423 -1.40 -0.36 -6.38
C ASN A 423 -2.49 -0.94 -7.30
N LEU A 424 -2.76 -2.24 -7.23
CA LEU A 424 -3.82 -2.92 -7.99
C LEU A 424 -4.91 -3.47 -7.09
N GLU A 425 -4.56 -3.96 -5.90
CA GLU A 425 -5.47 -4.49 -4.89
C GLU A 425 -5.40 -3.66 -3.61
N GLY A 426 -6.52 -3.10 -3.19
CA GLY A 426 -6.59 -2.23 -2.01
C GLY A 426 -7.93 -1.54 -1.91
N GLU A 427 -8.08 -0.68 -0.92
CA GLU A 427 -9.35 -0.04 -0.58
C GLU A 427 -9.67 1.14 -1.51
N GLU A 428 -10.88 1.17 -2.04
CA GLU A 428 -11.48 2.25 -2.84
C GLU A 428 -10.60 2.79 -3.98
N MET A 429 -9.98 1.91 -4.72
CA MET A 429 -9.07 2.29 -5.80
C MET A 429 -9.84 2.51 -7.11
N GLY A 430 -9.46 3.56 -7.85
CA GLY A 430 -9.94 3.78 -9.23
C GLY A 430 -9.26 2.86 -10.25
N VAL A 431 -9.17 1.55 -9.96
CA VAL A 431 -8.51 0.55 -10.81
C VAL A 431 -9.56 -0.23 -11.60
N GLU A 432 -9.46 -0.16 -12.93
CA GLU A 432 -10.22 -0.94 -13.88
C GLU A 432 -9.24 -1.57 -14.89
N LEU A 433 -8.72 -2.75 -14.55
CA LEU A 433 -7.72 -3.48 -15.33
C LEU A 433 -8.08 -4.96 -15.42
N PRO A 434 -7.56 -5.73 -16.40
CA PRO A 434 -7.79 -7.17 -16.45
C PRO A 434 -7.43 -7.87 -15.13
N GLY A 435 -8.41 -8.52 -14.49
CA GLY A 435 -8.27 -9.19 -13.20
C GLY A 435 -8.51 -8.30 -11.97
N PHE A 436 -8.83 -6.99 -12.15
CA PHE A 436 -9.00 -6.01 -11.06
C PHE A 436 -10.14 -5.05 -11.32
N ARG A 437 -10.90 -4.70 -10.26
CA ARG A 437 -11.96 -3.71 -10.29
C ARG A 437 -12.08 -3.01 -8.94
N GLY A 438 -11.92 -1.69 -8.90
CA GLY A 438 -12.14 -0.88 -7.70
C GLY A 438 -11.20 -1.21 -6.54
N GLY A 439 -10.11 -1.95 -6.78
CA GLY A 439 -9.23 -2.48 -5.75
C GLY A 439 -9.46 -3.95 -5.41
N ASP A 440 -10.56 -4.55 -5.87
CA ASP A 440 -10.81 -5.99 -5.75
C ASP A 440 -10.16 -6.79 -6.88
N ARG A 441 -9.84 -8.06 -6.58
CA ARG A 441 -9.54 -9.08 -7.58
C ARG A 441 -10.85 -9.59 -8.19
N THR A 442 -10.93 -9.64 -9.53
CA THR A 442 -12.06 -10.26 -10.26
C THR A 442 -11.80 -11.74 -10.58
N ASP A 443 -10.55 -12.18 -10.47
CA ASP A 443 -10.12 -13.57 -10.46
C ASP A 443 -8.90 -13.75 -9.56
N ILE A 444 -8.44 -14.98 -9.34
CA ILE A 444 -7.24 -15.28 -8.53
C ILE A 444 -6.02 -15.61 -9.38
N GLU A 445 -6.12 -15.51 -10.70
CA GLU A 445 -5.05 -15.91 -11.60
C GLU A 445 -3.83 -14.98 -11.50
N LEU A 446 -2.65 -15.55 -11.73
CA LEU A 446 -1.46 -14.73 -11.99
C LEU A 446 -1.69 -13.95 -13.28
N PRO A 447 -1.43 -12.62 -13.34
CA PRO A 447 -1.67 -11.82 -14.54
C PRO A 447 -1.10 -12.45 -15.82
N ALA A 448 -1.91 -12.46 -16.88
CA ALA A 448 -1.63 -13.21 -18.12
C ALA A 448 -0.26 -12.90 -18.73
N VAL A 449 0.16 -11.62 -18.70
CA VAL A 449 1.46 -11.19 -19.26
C VAL A 449 2.65 -11.79 -18.53
N GLN A 450 2.54 -11.96 -17.21
CA GLN A 450 3.57 -12.59 -16.38
C GLN A 450 3.62 -14.10 -16.65
N ARG A 451 2.45 -14.74 -16.71
CA ARG A 451 2.30 -16.17 -17.02
C ARG A 451 2.86 -16.53 -18.41
N GLU A 452 2.65 -15.65 -19.39
CA GLU A 452 3.21 -15.80 -20.75
C GLU A 452 4.74 -15.74 -20.74
N LEU A 453 5.32 -14.79 -20.02
CA LEU A 453 6.78 -14.64 -19.93
C LEU A 453 7.40 -15.85 -19.19
N ILE A 454 6.81 -16.32 -18.09
CA ILE A 454 7.25 -17.54 -17.40
C ILE A 454 7.19 -18.76 -18.34
N ALA A 455 6.11 -18.89 -19.12
CA ALA A 455 5.98 -19.96 -20.10
C ALA A 455 7.05 -19.88 -21.20
N ALA A 456 7.34 -18.68 -21.70
CA ALA A 456 8.38 -18.46 -22.71
C ALA A 456 9.78 -18.81 -22.19
N LEU A 457 10.10 -18.43 -20.96
CA LEU A 457 11.35 -18.80 -20.28
C LEU A 457 11.48 -20.31 -20.11
N HIS A 458 10.41 -20.97 -19.67
CA HIS A 458 10.39 -22.43 -19.56
C HIS A 458 10.60 -23.13 -20.92
N HIS A 459 9.91 -22.68 -21.98
CA HIS A 459 10.08 -23.21 -23.34
C HIS A 459 11.49 -22.97 -23.90
N ALA A 460 12.15 -21.91 -23.46
CA ALA A 460 13.56 -21.64 -23.78
C ALA A 460 14.55 -22.48 -22.93
N GLY A 461 14.04 -23.43 -22.13
CA GLY A 461 14.86 -24.32 -21.29
C GLY A 461 15.44 -23.64 -20.05
N LYS A 462 14.93 -22.48 -19.65
CA LYS A 462 15.42 -21.80 -18.44
C LYS A 462 14.88 -22.42 -17.18
N LYS A 463 15.73 -22.57 -16.17
CA LYS A 463 15.32 -22.89 -14.80
C LYS A 463 14.71 -21.64 -14.18
N VAL A 464 13.43 -21.67 -13.86
CA VAL A 464 12.71 -20.54 -13.31
C VAL A 464 12.42 -20.76 -11.83
N VAL A 465 12.72 -19.77 -10.99
CA VAL A 465 12.28 -19.64 -9.61
C VAL A 465 11.28 -18.50 -9.55
N LEU A 466 10.04 -18.78 -9.20
CA LEU A 466 9.01 -17.75 -9.02
C LEU A 466 9.03 -17.26 -7.58
N VAL A 467 9.25 -15.97 -7.40
CA VAL A 467 9.01 -15.23 -6.15
C VAL A 467 7.68 -14.49 -6.33
N ASN A 468 6.62 -15.02 -5.73
CA ASN A 468 5.28 -14.46 -5.84
C ASN A 468 5.04 -13.44 -4.74
N CYS A 469 4.72 -12.20 -5.12
CA CYS A 469 4.37 -11.10 -4.22
C CYS A 469 2.87 -10.81 -4.33
N SER A 470 2.13 -10.99 -3.25
CA SER A 470 0.69 -10.72 -3.20
C SER A 470 0.20 -10.67 -1.75
N GLY A 471 -0.78 -9.82 -1.46
CA GLY A 471 -1.52 -9.83 -0.19
C GLY A 471 -2.63 -10.88 -0.17
N SER A 472 -3.12 -11.26 -1.36
CA SER A 472 -4.21 -12.22 -1.57
C SER A 472 -3.73 -13.54 -2.19
N PRO A 473 -4.53 -14.63 -2.14
CA PRO A 473 -4.23 -15.88 -2.82
C PRO A 473 -4.10 -15.73 -4.32
N ILE A 474 -3.11 -16.41 -4.91
CA ILE A 474 -2.89 -16.49 -6.37
C ILE A 474 -3.03 -17.94 -6.82
N GLY A 475 -3.75 -18.17 -7.91
CA GLY A 475 -3.83 -19.46 -8.59
C GLY A 475 -2.56 -19.74 -9.38
N LEU A 476 -1.68 -20.58 -8.85
CA LEU A 476 -0.35 -20.86 -9.37
C LEU A 476 -0.20 -22.27 -9.99
N GLU A 477 -1.30 -22.98 -10.25
CA GLU A 477 -1.22 -24.34 -10.77
C GLU A 477 -0.40 -24.46 -12.07
N PRO A 478 -0.57 -23.60 -13.10
CA PRO A 478 0.25 -23.68 -14.32
C PRO A 478 1.74 -23.49 -14.05
N GLU A 479 2.11 -22.66 -13.09
CA GLU A 479 3.49 -22.36 -12.73
C GLU A 479 4.16 -23.55 -12.03
N THR A 480 3.39 -24.45 -11.40
CA THR A 480 3.94 -25.69 -10.82
C THR A 480 4.59 -26.58 -11.89
N GLY A 481 4.09 -26.56 -13.13
CA GLY A 481 4.67 -27.29 -14.24
C GLY A 481 5.88 -26.60 -14.91
N ARG A 482 6.06 -25.31 -14.67
CA ARG A 482 7.03 -24.44 -15.38
C ARG A 482 8.20 -24.00 -14.53
N CYS A 483 8.03 -23.94 -13.22
CA CYS A 483 9.03 -23.46 -12.28
C CYS A 483 9.70 -24.61 -11.54
N GLY A 484 10.97 -24.43 -11.20
CA GLY A 484 11.71 -25.34 -10.32
C GLY A 484 11.41 -25.08 -8.84
N ALA A 485 11.12 -23.82 -8.48
CA ALA A 485 10.69 -23.47 -7.13
C ALA A 485 9.68 -22.31 -7.18
N ILE A 486 8.81 -22.25 -6.15
CA ILE A 486 7.83 -21.18 -5.94
C ILE A 486 7.91 -20.74 -4.49
N LEU A 487 8.26 -19.48 -4.27
CA LEU A 487 8.32 -18.81 -2.98
C LEU A 487 7.21 -17.77 -2.90
N GLN A 488 6.32 -17.88 -1.93
CA GLN A 488 5.37 -16.82 -1.57
C GLN A 488 6.05 -15.84 -0.62
N ALA A 489 6.27 -14.64 -1.10
CA ALA A 489 6.98 -13.59 -0.36
C ALA A 489 6.05 -12.54 0.26
N TRP A 490 4.74 -12.57 -0.07
CA TRP A 490 3.74 -11.59 0.37
C TRP A 490 4.10 -10.18 -0.10
N TYR A 491 3.82 -9.17 0.74
CA TYR A 491 4.40 -7.82 0.66
C TYR A 491 5.43 -7.73 1.80
N PRO A 492 6.72 -7.99 1.54
CA PRO A 492 7.66 -8.39 2.58
C PRO A 492 8.26 -7.23 3.39
N GLY A 493 7.79 -6.00 3.20
CA GLY A 493 8.26 -4.83 3.94
C GLY A 493 9.65 -4.34 3.52
N GLN A 494 10.17 -3.37 4.29
CA GLN A 494 11.43 -2.66 3.97
C GLN A 494 12.67 -3.55 3.85
N ALA A 495 12.70 -4.67 4.55
CA ALA A 495 13.81 -5.63 4.55
C ALA A 495 13.56 -6.84 3.63
N GLY A 496 12.47 -6.81 2.85
CA GLY A 496 12.01 -7.95 2.05
C GLY A 496 13.02 -8.50 1.07
N GLY A 497 13.77 -7.61 0.40
CA GLY A 497 14.81 -8.04 -0.54
C GLY A 497 15.93 -8.85 0.13
N THR A 498 16.33 -8.48 1.34
CA THR A 498 17.30 -9.25 2.14
C THR A 498 16.73 -10.62 2.49
N ALA A 499 15.50 -10.68 3.02
CA ALA A 499 14.88 -11.93 3.43
C ALA A 499 14.66 -12.90 2.25
N VAL A 500 14.22 -12.40 1.09
CA VAL A 500 14.09 -13.21 -0.14
C VAL A 500 15.44 -13.76 -0.57
N ALA A 501 16.48 -12.92 -0.63
CA ALA A 501 17.82 -13.36 -1.02
C ALA A 501 18.36 -14.44 -0.08
N GLU A 502 18.22 -14.28 1.22
CA GLU A 502 18.65 -15.28 2.21
C GLU A 502 17.96 -16.64 2.03
N VAL A 503 16.67 -16.64 1.69
CA VAL A 503 15.95 -17.90 1.38
C VAL A 503 16.45 -18.50 0.06
N LEU A 504 16.63 -17.68 -0.98
CA LEU A 504 17.09 -18.16 -2.28
C LEU A 504 18.48 -18.81 -2.20
N PHE A 505 19.38 -18.27 -1.39
CA PHE A 505 20.75 -18.76 -1.24
C PHE A 505 20.96 -19.71 -0.05
N GLY A 506 19.91 -19.98 0.74
CA GLY A 506 19.96 -20.93 1.86
C GLY A 506 20.58 -20.38 3.15
N ASP A 507 20.75 -19.07 3.25
CA ASP A 507 21.20 -18.41 4.48
C ASP A 507 20.08 -18.41 5.55
N TYR A 508 18.81 -18.55 5.12
CA TYR A 508 17.64 -18.73 5.96
C TYR A 508 16.73 -19.85 5.42
N ASN A 509 16.28 -20.73 6.31
CA ASN A 509 15.33 -21.79 5.95
C ASN A 509 13.88 -21.28 6.10
N PRO A 510 13.09 -21.19 5.01
CA PRO A 510 11.74 -20.62 5.04
C PRO A 510 10.83 -21.47 5.92
N ALA A 511 10.17 -20.85 6.90
CA ALA A 511 9.32 -21.50 7.88
C ALA A 511 7.88 -20.99 7.87
N GLY A 512 7.54 -20.05 7.00
CA GLY A 512 6.19 -19.48 6.85
C GLY A 512 5.16 -20.55 6.47
N ARG A 513 3.90 -20.25 6.78
CA ARG A 513 2.74 -21.08 6.45
C ARG A 513 1.68 -20.21 5.79
N LEU A 514 0.90 -20.79 4.88
CA LEU A 514 -0.25 -20.11 4.31
C LEU A 514 -1.33 -19.95 5.39
N PRO A 515 -1.81 -18.71 5.65
CA PRO A 515 -2.89 -18.48 6.60
C PRO A 515 -4.27 -18.85 6.02
N VAL A 516 -4.36 -18.98 4.69
CA VAL A 516 -5.58 -19.32 3.95
C VAL A 516 -5.26 -20.29 2.82
N THR A 517 -6.28 -20.99 2.32
CA THR A 517 -6.12 -21.90 1.18
C THR A 517 -5.88 -21.12 -0.12
N PHE A 518 -4.85 -21.50 -0.87
CA PHE A 518 -4.64 -21.05 -2.24
C PHE A 518 -5.33 -22.05 -3.18
N TYR A 519 -6.35 -21.58 -3.87
CA TYR A 519 -7.12 -22.39 -4.81
C TYR A 519 -6.42 -22.47 -6.17
N ARG A 520 -6.79 -23.49 -6.98
CA ARG A 520 -6.27 -23.63 -8.35
C ARG A 520 -6.80 -22.54 -9.27
N ASN A 521 -8.08 -22.23 -9.12
CA ASN A 521 -8.85 -21.26 -9.92
C ASN A 521 -10.12 -20.87 -9.15
N VAL A 522 -10.97 -20.06 -9.73
CA VAL A 522 -12.26 -19.60 -9.15
C VAL A 522 -13.44 -20.56 -9.39
N SER A 523 -13.25 -21.70 -10.05
CA SER A 523 -14.31 -22.68 -10.36
C SER A 523 -14.52 -23.70 -9.25
#